data_9f2c34635fb52e02ce742eb33ea72957
#
_entry.id   9f2c34635fb52e02ce742eb33ea72957
#
_cell.length_a   1.000
_cell.length_b   1.000
_cell.length_c   1.000
_cell.angle_alpha   90.00
_cell.angle_beta   90.00
_cell.angle_gamma   90.00
#
_symmetry.space_group_name_H-M   'P 1'
#
loop_
_entity.id
_entity.type
_entity.pdbx_description
1 polymer ?
#
loop_
_entity_poly.entity_id
_entity_poly.type
_entity_poly.pdbx_seq_one_letter_code
_entity_poly.pdbx_strand_id
1 'polypeptide(L)'
;RVNGRPKFSEPLGGLLAMLGALYEDDVKSVYIHGSLSGYRDVLTAPYIYIPHDVVVPGVLPKGDLVDLAASLTHCRLRLDGVVDGLNRTIALDEVRTIYKSAIKSSPSHTASIVFTADRSNAAHWLLNSVIE
;
A
#
# COMPACT_ATOMS: atom_id res chain seq x y z
N ARG A 1 21.48 -24.93 10.91
CA ARG A 1 21.39 -23.64 10.19
C ARG A 1 20.00 -23.07 10.44
N VAL A 2 19.92 -22.08 11.30
CA VAL A 2 18.67 -21.35 11.53
C VAL A 2 18.51 -20.37 10.36
N ASN A 3 17.97 -20.82 9.26
CA ASN A 3 17.52 -19.97 8.16
C ASN A 3 16.08 -19.53 8.42
N GLY A 4 15.84 -18.81 9.51
CA GLY A 4 14.52 -18.40 9.88
C GLY A 4 14.49 -17.06 10.56
N ARG A 5 15.14 -16.03 9.99
CA ARG A 5 14.74 -14.67 10.32
C ARG A 5 13.33 -14.48 9.74
N PRO A 6 12.34 -14.11 10.57
CA PRO A 6 11.05 -13.72 10.04
C PRO A 6 11.31 -12.67 8.95
N LYS A 7 10.77 -12.87 7.77
CA LYS A 7 10.84 -11.87 6.71
C LYS A 7 9.87 -10.75 7.08
N PHE A 8 10.37 -9.77 7.80
CA PHE A 8 9.59 -8.55 8.04
C PHE A 8 9.53 -7.73 6.75
N SER A 9 8.37 -7.15 6.52
CA SER A 9 8.22 -6.16 5.48
C SER A 9 8.88 -4.85 5.88
N GLU A 10 9.40 -4.12 4.90
CA GLU A 10 9.90 -2.75 5.06
C GLU A 10 8.96 -1.79 4.33
N PRO A 11 7.91 -1.27 5.00
CA PRO A 11 6.84 -0.54 4.34
C PRO A 11 7.22 0.85 3.82
N LEU A 12 8.39 1.37 4.16
CA LEU A 12 8.84 2.70 3.70
C LEU A 12 8.84 2.84 2.17
N GLY A 13 9.26 1.78 1.46
CA GLY A 13 9.25 1.80 -0.01
C GLY A 13 7.87 2.02 -0.59
N GLY A 14 6.83 1.45 0.00
CA GLY A 14 5.44 1.65 -0.41
C GLY A 14 4.97 3.09 -0.18
N LEU A 15 5.28 3.67 0.97
CA LEU A 15 4.98 5.06 1.26
C LEU A 15 5.65 6.00 0.25
N LEU A 16 6.94 5.82 0.00
CA LEU A 16 7.70 6.65 -0.96
C LEU A 16 7.19 6.50 -2.38
N ALA A 17 6.80 5.29 -2.80
CA ALA A 17 6.22 5.05 -4.12
C ALA A 17 4.88 5.79 -4.30
N MET A 18 3.99 5.74 -3.31
CA MET A 18 2.73 6.48 -3.34
C MET A 18 2.94 7.99 -3.34
N LEU A 19 3.83 8.50 -2.50
CA LEU A 19 4.16 9.93 -2.47
C LEU A 19 4.78 10.39 -3.79
N GLY A 20 5.72 9.62 -4.34
CA GLY A 20 6.31 9.90 -5.65
C GLY A 20 5.25 9.97 -6.75
N ALA A 21 4.34 9.00 -6.80
CA ALA A 21 3.25 8.99 -7.76
C ALA A 21 2.26 10.15 -7.58
N LEU A 22 2.09 10.65 -6.36
CA LEU A 22 1.22 11.80 -6.10
C LEU A 22 1.74 13.09 -6.75
N TYR A 23 3.07 13.26 -6.81
CA TYR A 23 3.71 14.46 -7.33
C TYR A 23 4.14 14.35 -8.80
N GLU A 24 4.08 13.16 -9.39
CA GLU A 24 4.54 12.88 -10.75
C GLU A 24 3.37 12.42 -11.64
N ASP A 25 2.87 13.31 -12.47
CA ASP A 25 1.70 13.04 -13.33
C ASP A 25 1.96 11.98 -14.40
N ASP A 26 3.22 11.76 -14.75
CA ASP A 26 3.62 10.77 -15.77
C ASP A 26 3.63 9.33 -15.27
N VAL A 27 3.49 9.12 -13.97
CA VAL A 27 3.40 7.78 -13.40
C VAL A 27 2.03 7.18 -13.71
N LYS A 28 1.98 6.12 -14.50
CA LYS A 28 0.73 5.47 -14.95
C LYS A 28 0.31 4.31 -14.05
N SER A 29 1.26 3.67 -13.38
CA SER A 29 0.98 2.55 -12.47
C SER A 29 2.03 2.46 -11.37
N VAL A 30 1.57 2.02 -10.20
CA VAL A 30 2.40 1.79 -9.02
C VAL A 30 2.15 0.39 -8.50
N TYR A 31 3.20 -0.37 -8.31
CA TYR A 31 3.18 -1.68 -7.66
C TYR A 31 3.91 -1.62 -6.32
N ILE A 32 3.26 -2.07 -5.28
CA ILE A 32 3.81 -2.08 -3.92
C ILE A 32 3.61 -3.46 -3.30
N HIS A 33 4.67 -3.97 -2.70
CA HIS A 33 4.62 -5.18 -1.88
C HIS A 33 4.99 -4.89 -0.44
N GLY A 34 4.16 -5.38 0.49
CA GLY A 34 4.46 -5.28 1.91
C GLY A 34 4.27 -3.89 2.51
N SER A 35 3.38 -3.07 1.96
CA SER A 35 3.04 -1.78 2.55
C SER A 35 2.29 -1.93 3.88
N LEU A 36 2.40 -0.93 4.73
CA LEU A 36 1.57 -0.82 5.93
C LEU A 36 0.10 -0.57 5.53
N SER A 37 -0.84 -1.20 6.22
CA SER A 37 -2.28 -1.00 6.03
C SER A 37 -2.72 0.43 6.33
N GLY A 38 -2.17 1.02 7.38
CA GLY A 38 -2.43 2.39 7.80
C GLY A 38 -1.80 2.70 9.15
N TYR A 39 -1.66 3.97 9.45
CA TYR A 39 -1.09 4.43 10.73
C TYR A 39 -2.03 4.18 11.92
N ARG A 40 -3.33 4.06 11.70
CA ARG A 40 -4.29 3.70 12.74
C ARG A 40 -3.98 2.33 13.34
N ASP A 41 -3.57 1.38 12.51
CA ASP A 41 -3.18 0.04 12.98
C ASP A 41 -1.96 0.09 13.90
N VAL A 42 -1.04 1.02 13.64
CA VAL A 42 0.12 1.26 14.52
C VAL A 42 -0.31 1.74 15.89
N LEU A 43 -1.33 2.61 15.95
CA LEU A 43 -1.81 3.15 17.23
C LEU A 43 -2.61 2.13 18.06
N THR A 44 -3.30 1.22 17.39
CA THR A 44 -4.14 0.22 18.05
C THR A 44 -3.38 -1.05 18.43
N ALA A 45 -2.22 -1.29 17.83
CA ALA A 45 -1.40 -2.44 18.14
C ALA A 45 -0.71 -2.28 19.51
N PRO A 46 -0.72 -3.34 20.37
CA PRO A 46 -0.06 -3.29 21.67
C PRO A 46 1.47 -3.19 21.56
N TYR A 47 2.02 -3.67 20.46
CA TYR A 47 3.44 -3.60 20.10
C TYR A 47 3.58 -3.23 18.63
N ILE A 48 4.70 -2.60 18.28
CA ILE A 48 4.99 -2.17 16.91
C ILE A 48 6.21 -2.95 16.42
N TYR A 49 6.06 -3.65 15.30
CA TYR A 49 7.12 -4.39 14.62
C TYR A 49 7.37 -3.88 13.20
N ILE A 50 7.19 -2.59 12.99
CA ILE A 50 7.55 -1.90 11.75
C ILE A 50 8.72 -0.96 11.97
N PRO A 51 9.57 -0.71 10.96
CA PRO A 51 10.63 0.28 11.08
C PRO A 51 10.08 1.67 11.42
N HIS A 52 10.78 2.41 12.25
CA HIS A 52 10.35 3.75 12.66
C HIS A 52 10.38 4.78 11.53
N ASP A 53 11.16 4.54 10.48
CA ASP A 53 11.31 5.43 9.34
C ASP A 53 10.05 5.57 8.48
N VAL A 54 9.13 4.61 8.57
CA VAL A 54 7.83 4.71 7.90
C VAL A 54 6.82 5.57 8.67
N VAL A 55 7.06 5.81 9.95
CA VAL A 55 6.14 6.55 10.81
C VAL A 55 6.32 8.05 10.61
N VAL A 56 5.28 8.72 10.14
CA VAL A 56 5.25 10.16 9.95
C VAL A 56 4.50 10.81 11.13
N PRO A 57 5.20 11.46 12.07
CA PRO A 57 4.55 12.08 13.22
C PRO A 57 3.54 13.15 12.80
N GLY A 58 2.38 13.14 13.44
CA GLY A 58 1.34 14.15 13.21
C GLY A 58 0.58 14.01 11.88
N VAL A 59 0.74 12.90 11.15
CA VAL A 59 0.10 12.71 9.85
C VAL A 59 -1.40 12.38 9.96
N LEU A 60 -1.81 11.62 10.97
CA LEU A 60 -3.19 11.13 11.09
C LEU A 60 -4.28 12.21 11.09
N PRO A 61 -4.09 13.40 11.71
CA PRO A 61 -5.05 14.50 11.56
C PRO A 61 -5.18 15.04 10.12
N LYS A 62 -4.23 14.75 9.26
CA LYS A 62 -4.22 15.14 7.84
C LYS A 62 -4.72 14.04 6.91
N GLY A 63 -4.63 12.80 7.33
CA GLY A 63 -5.03 11.62 6.58
C GLY A 63 -4.21 10.40 6.94
N ASP A 64 -4.61 9.26 6.41
CA ASP A 64 -3.90 7.99 6.55
C ASP A 64 -3.47 7.46 5.17
N LEU A 65 -2.80 6.33 5.10
CA LEU A 65 -2.35 5.71 3.84
C LEU A 65 -3.52 5.41 2.89
N VAL A 66 -4.70 5.12 3.42
CA VAL A 66 -5.94 4.95 2.64
C VAL A 66 -6.30 6.24 1.89
N ASP A 67 -6.17 7.39 2.55
CA ASP A 67 -6.45 8.70 1.94
C ASP A 67 -5.41 9.04 0.87
N LEU A 68 -4.14 8.69 1.10
CA LEU A 68 -3.09 8.84 0.11
C LEU A 68 -3.38 7.98 -1.13
N ALA A 69 -3.76 6.73 -0.95
CA ALA A 69 -4.16 5.85 -2.05
C ALA A 69 -5.37 6.41 -2.82
N ALA A 70 -6.37 6.96 -2.11
CA ALA A 70 -7.53 7.60 -2.72
C ALA A 70 -7.18 8.83 -3.56
N SER A 71 -6.09 9.52 -3.23
CA SER A 71 -5.60 10.69 -3.94
C SER A 71 -4.89 10.36 -5.27
N LEU A 72 -4.49 9.10 -5.47
CA LEU A 72 -3.80 8.64 -6.68
C LEU A 72 -4.80 8.34 -7.81
N THR A 73 -5.57 9.34 -8.23
CA THR A 73 -6.65 9.17 -9.21
C THR A 73 -6.16 9.04 -10.66
N HIS A 74 -4.92 9.40 -10.93
CA HIS A 74 -4.33 9.43 -12.27
C HIS A 74 -3.53 8.16 -12.61
N CYS A 75 -3.32 7.27 -11.65
CA CYS A 75 -2.54 6.05 -11.86
C CYS A 75 -3.25 4.80 -11.32
N ARG A 76 -2.85 3.64 -11.81
CA ARG A 76 -3.29 2.34 -11.28
C ARG A 76 -2.40 1.95 -10.11
N LEU A 77 -3.01 1.52 -9.02
CA LEU A 77 -2.31 1.10 -7.80
C LEU A 77 -2.55 -0.38 -7.53
N ARG A 78 -1.50 -1.15 -7.36
CA ARG A 78 -1.57 -2.54 -6.92
C ARG A 78 -0.82 -2.73 -5.61
N LEU A 79 -1.51 -3.25 -4.62
CA LEU A 79 -1.00 -3.53 -3.28
C LEU A 79 -1.01 -5.04 -3.03
N ASP A 80 0.17 -5.61 -2.83
CA ASP A 80 0.34 -7.02 -2.50
C ASP A 80 0.93 -7.15 -1.11
N GLY A 81 0.47 -8.16 -0.34
CA GLY A 81 1.06 -8.50 0.95
C GLY A 81 1.04 -7.36 1.96
N VAL A 82 -0.05 -6.61 2.04
CA VAL A 82 -0.24 -5.52 3.01
C VAL A 82 -0.10 -6.06 4.44
N VAL A 83 0.59 -5.32 5.29
CA VAL A 83 0.88 -5.71 6.67
C VAL A 83 0.24 -4.78 7.70
N ASP A 84 -0.04 -5.32 8.88
CA ASP A 84 -0.51 -4.55 10.04
C ASP A 84 0.66 -3.93 10.85
N GLY A 85 0.35 -3.25 11.95
CA GLY A 85 1.34 -2.64 12.85
C GLY A 85 2.27 -3.65 13.54
N LEU A 86 1.91 -4.93 13.56
CA LEU A 86 2.73 -6.05 14.04
C LEU A 86 3.56 -6.69 12.91
N ASN A 87 3.56 -6.12 11.71
CA ASN A 87 4.22 -6.64 10.51
C ASN A 87 3.70 -8.02 10.07
N ARG A 88 2.42 -8.28 10.30
CA ARG A 88 1.75 -9.51 9.86
C ARG A 88 0.95 -9.22 8.59
N THR A 89 1.04 -10.12 7.61
CA THR A 89 0.23 -10.02 6.40
C THR A 89 -1.26 -10.09 6.73
N ILE A 90 -2.03 -9.15 6.22
CA ILE A 90 -3.47 -9.06 6.39
C ILE A 90 -4.18 -9.84 5.28
N ALA A 91 -5.31 -10.48 5.60
CA ALA A 91 -6.14 -11.15 4.61
C ALA A 91 -6.71 -10.16 3.58
N LEU A 92 -6.87 -10.58 2.33
CA LEU A 92 -7.34 -9.73 1.23
C LEU A 92 -8.69 -9.07 1.51
N ASP A 93 -9.61 -9.78 2.13
CA ASP A 93 -10.94 -9.24 2.45
C ASP A 93 -10.87 -8.13 3.50
N GLU A 94 -9.98 -8.27 4.46
CA GLU A 94 -9.71 -7.23 5.45
C GLU A 94 -9.06 -5.99 4.81
N VAL A 95 -8.07 -6.19 3.93
CA VAL A 95 -7.46 -5.08 3.17
C VAL A 95 -8.50 -4.35 2.34
N ARG A 96 -9.37 -5.06 1.63
CA ARG A 96 -10.46 -4.45 0.86
C ARG A 96 -11.42 -3.64 1.74
N THR A 97 -11.69 -4.12 2.95
CA THR A 97 -12.51 -3.40 3.92
C THR A 97 -11.84 -2.11 4.37
N ILE A 98 -10.55 -2.15 4.70
CA ILE A 98 -9.76 -0.97 5.09
C ILE A 98 -9.75 0.07 3.96
N TYR A 99 -9.57 -0.35 2.71
CA TYR A 99 -9.47 0.52 1.54
C TYR A 99 -10.82 0.82 0.86
N LYS A 100 -11.93 0.44 1.46
CA LYS A 100 -13.28 0.59 0.88
C LYS A 100 -13.60 2.03 0.48
N SER A 101 -13.21 3.00 1.29
CA SER A 101 -13.43 4.43 1.00
C SER A 101 -12.60 4.88 -0.21
N ALA A 102 -11.34 4.45 -0.31
CA ALA A 102 -10.47 4.76 -1.43
C ALA A 102 -11.01 4.16 -2.74
N ILE A 103 -11.48 2.92 -2.71
CA ILE A 103 -12.08 2.26 -3.88
C ILE A 103 -13.32 3.01 -4.37
N LYS A 104 -14.17 3.46 -3.46
CA LYS A 104 -15.39 4.23 -3.80
C LYS A 104 -15.10 5.62 -4.36
N SER A 105 -13.98 6.23 -3.94
CA SER A 105 -13.58 7.57 -4.40
C SER A 105 -12.92 7.55 -5.77
N SER A 106 -12.50 6.38 -6.24
CA SER A 106 -11.81 6.25 -7.52
C SER A 106 -12.77 6.52 -8.67
N PRO A 107 -12.46 7.45 -9.58
CA PRO A 107 -13.22 7.63 -10.82
C PRO A 107 -13.17 6.33 -11.62
N SER A 108 -14.31 5.91 -12.13
CA SER A 108 -14.63 4.55 -12.56
C SER A 108 -13.80 3.96 -13.70
N HIS A 109 -12.85 4.67 -14.32
CA HIS A 109 -12.21 4.17 -15.54
C HIS A 109 -10.69 4.33 -15.63
N THR A 110 -10.03 5.14 -14.84
CA THR A 110 -8.59 5.42 -14.99
C THR A 110 -7.74 5.04 -13.79
N ALA A 111 -8.29 5.03 -12.61
CA ALA A 111 -7.57 4.62 -11.41
C ALA A 111 -8.25 3.40 -10.80
N SER A 112 -7.61 2.25 -10.84
CA SER A 112 -8.05 1.05 -10.14
C SER A 112 -7.07 0.69 -9.05
N ILE A 113 -7.60 0.41 -7.85
CA ILE A 113 -6.81 -0.17 -6.77
C ILE A 113 -7.03 -1.67 -6.79
N VAL A 114 -5.94 -2.42 -6.95
CA VAL A 114 -5.94 -3.88 -7.02
C VAL A 114 -5.20 -4.43 -5.81
N PHE A 115 -5.78 -5.44 -5.17
CA PHE A 115 -5.16 -6.17 -4.06
C PHE A 115 -4.95 -7.61 -4.47
N THR A 116 -3.76 -8.13 -4.25
CA THR A 116 -3.48 -9.54 -4.51
C THR A 116 -2.59 -10.14 -3.43
N ALA A 117 -2.57 -11.46 -3.37
CA ALA A 117 -1.62 -12.22 -2.55
C ALA A 117 -0.51 -12.86 -3.40
N ASP A 118 -0.62 -12.79 -4.72
CA ASP A 118 0.31 -13.41 -5.67
C ASP A 118 1.21 -12.38 -6.35
N ARG A 119 2.50 -12.53 -6.15
CA ARG A 119 3.54 -11.66 -6.75
C ARG A 119 3.97 -12.08 -8.16
N SER A 120 3.56 -13.26 -8.62
CA SER A 120 4.15 -13.90 -9.81
C SER A 120 3.94 -13.11 -11.10
N ASN A 121 2.89 -12.31 -11.19
CA ASN A 121 2.55 -11.55 -12.38
C ASN A 121 2.69 -10.02 -12.23
N ALA A 122 3.41 -9.54 -11.23
CA ALA A 122 3.56 -8.10 -10.96
C ALA A 122 4.19 -7.34 -12.14
N ALA A 123 5.27 -7.87 -12.72
CA ALA A 123 5.94 -7.28 -13.86
C ALA A 123 5.01 -7.21 -15.08
N HIS A 124 4.27 -8.28 -15.35
CA HIS A 124 3.28 -8.33 -16.45
C HIS A 124 2.16 -7.30 -16.24
N TRP A 125 1.66 -7.18 -15.03
CA TRP A 125 0.66 -6.19 -14.68
C TRP A 125 1.16 -4.76 -14.92
N LEU A 126 2.40 -4.44 -14.51
CA LEU A 126 3.02 -3.13 -14.75
C LEU A 126 3.17 -2.83 -16.24
N LEU A 127 3.67 -3.78 -17.02
CA LEU A 127 3.86 -3.62 -18.47
C LEU A 127 2.54 -3.38 -19.18
N ASN A 128 1.49 -4.12 -18.84
CA ASN A 128 0.18 -3.93 -19.44
C ASN A 128 -0.45 -2.56 -19.12
N SER A 129 -0.09 -1.97 -17.99
CA SER A 129 -0.56 -0.63 -17.62
C SER A 129 0.05 0.48 -18.47
N VAL A 130 1.21 0.25 -19.05
CA VAL A 130 1.92 1.23 -19.91
C VAL A 130 1.39 1.22 -21.33
N ILE A 131 0.85 0.08 -21.79
CA ILE A 131 0.38 -0.11 -23.17
C ILE A 131 -1.05 0.42 -23.38
N GLU A 132 -1.82 0.54 -22.32
CA GLU A 132 -3.16 1.13 -22.33
C GLU A 132 -3.08 2.64 -22.10
#